data_511a0eff7d562b1862f13babd61984da
#
_entry.id   511a0eff7d562b1862f13babd61984da
#
_cell.length_a   1.000
_cell.length_b   1.000
_cell.length_c   1.000
_cell.angle_alpha   90.00
_cell.angle_beta   90.00
_cell.angle_gamma   90.00
#
_symmetry.space_group_name_H-M   'P 1'
#
loop_
_entity.id
_entity.type
_entity.pdbx_description
1 polymer ?
#
loop_
_entity_poly.entity_id
_entity_poly.type
_entity_poly.pdbx_seq_one_letter_code
_entity_poly.pdbx_strand_id
1 'polypeptide(L)'
;MTDSVLRIGNASGYWGDDLTVLRRQIEGGPVDVVTMDFLAEITMSILQKQLLRDPSAGYARDFVDQMDEVLASALERDVVVISNAGGVAPRACADAILERARSRGLSPRVGVVTGDDLMDRLGDWHAEGVDLSNMDDGRDFGTIADRVTSANAYFGAAPVVRALERGAQVVVTGRVTDTGITLAPMLHRLGWATDDWDRLAAGIVAAHILECGAQSTGGNFTDWRQVGSFHEIGYPIVEMHEDGSFVLTKHEGTGGMVSVETVQ
;
A
#
# COMPACT_ATOMS: atom_id res chain seq x y z
N MET A 1 11.15 30.04 4.93
CA MET A 1 10.95 28.60 5.14
C MET A 1 10.54 28.08 3.77
N THR A 2 11.33 27.21 3.14
CA THR A 2 10.95 26.58 1.89
C THR A 2 9.77 25.66 2.21
N ASP A 3 8.61 25.91 1.62
CA ASP A 3 7.46 24.99 1.67
C ASP A 3 7.94 23.59 1.27
N SER A 4 8.03 22.70 2.23
CA SER A 4 8.44 21.32 1.96
C SER A 4 7.26 20.58 1.39
N VAL A 5 7.27 20.36 0.07
CA VAL A 5 6.27 19.54 -0.62
C VAL A 5 6.68 18.09 -0.52
N LEU A 6 5.79 17.24 -0.02
CA LEU A 6 5.96 15.78 -0.02
C LEU A 6 5.30 15.17 -1.25
N ARG A 7 6.10 14.52 -2.11
CA ARG A 7 5.62 13.86 -3.33
C ARG A 7 5.43 12.38 -3.10
N ILE A 8 4.18 11.93 -3.18
CA ILE A 8 3.81 10.51 -3.03
C ILE A 8 3.23 10.04 -4.35
N GLY A 9 3.89 9.10 -5.00
CA GLY A 9 3.38 8.42 -6.18
C GLY A 9 2.71 7.09 -5.81
N ASN A 10 1.73 6.67 -6.60
CA ASN A 10 1.19 5.31 -6.53
C ASN A 10 1.77 4.48 -7.68
N ALA A 11 2.01 3.18 -7.46
CA ALA A 11 2.51 2.27 -8.49
C ALA A 11 1.73 0.95 -8.60
N SER A 12 0.65 0.77 -7.85
CA SER A 12 -0.28 -0.34 -7.99
C SER A 12 -1.57 -0.04 -7.23
N GLY A 13 -2.71 -0.32 -7.84
CA GLY A 13 -4.03 -0.26 -7.20
C GLY A 13 -4.64 -1.63 -6.92
N TYR A 14 -4.02 -2.72 -7.40
CA TYR A 14 -4.46 -4.10 -7.16
C TYR A 14 -3.39 -5.12 -7.55
N TRP A 15 -3.48 -6.34 -7.02
CA TRP A 15 -2.58 -7.44 -7.43
C TRP A 15 -2.83 -7.86 -8.87
N GLY A 16 -1.83 -7.74 -9.72
CA GLY A 16 -1.89 -7.99 -11.16
C GLY A 16 -1.96 -6.72 -12.02
N ASP A 17 -1.70 -5.56 -11.41
CA ASP A 17 -1.56 -4.28 -12.11
C ASP A 17 -0.28 -4.23 -12.96
N ASP A 18 -0.05 -3.16 -13.73
CA ASP A 18 1.10 -3.01 -14.62
C ASP A 18 2.43 -3.03 -13.84
N LEU A 19 3.21 -4.08 -14.04
CA LEU A 19 4.47 -4.33 -13.32
C LEU A 19 5.56 -3.31 -13.61
N THR A 20 5.42 -2.50 -14.66
CA THR A 20 6.43 -1.49 -15.05
C THR A 20 6.28 -0.17 -14.31
N VAL A 21 5.16 0.02 -13.61
CA VAL A 21 4.80 1.32 -13.03
C VAL A 21 5.74 1.72 -11.91
N LEU A 22 6.14 0.80 -11.03
CA LEU A 22 7.06 1.11 -9.95
C LEU A 22 8.35 1.74 -10.47
N ARG A 23 8.93 1.16 -11.53
CA ARG A 23 10.10 1.73 -12.19
C ARG A 23 9.81 3.09 -12.81
N ARG A 24 8.70 3.22 -13.54
CA ARG A 24 8.31 4.49 -14.16
C ARG A 24 8.07 5.59 -13.13
N GLN A 25 7.50 5.27 -11.97
CA GLN A 25 7.33 6.25 -10.88
C GLN A 25 8.65 6.72 -10.29
N ILE A 26 9.59 5.80 -10.04
CA ILE A 26 10.88 6.14 -9.43
C ILE A 26 11.79 6.89 -10.43
N GLU A 27 11.77 6.51 -11.71
CA GLU A 27 12.68 7.05 -12.73
C GLU A 27 12.10 8.26 -13.47
N GLY A 28 10.78 8.41 -13.51
CA GLY A 28 10.08 9.40 -14.33
C GLY A 28 10.16 10.84 -13.81
N GLY A 29 10.53 11.04 -12.57
CA GLY A 29 10.64 12.38 -11.98
C GLY A 29 10.79 12.35 -10.46
N PRO A 30 10.75 13.50 -9.81
CA PRO A 30 10.93 13.58 -8.37
C PRO A 30 9.70 12.99 -7.65
N VAL A 31 9.92 11.91 -6.89
CA VAL A 31 9.02 11.36 -5.90
C VAL A 31 9.81 11.05 -4.63
N ASP A 32 9.20 11.27 -3.46
CA ASP A 32 9.82 10.98 -2.16
C ASP A 32 9.42 9.59 -1.66
N VAL A 33 8.18 9.20 -1.98
CA VAL A 33 7.58 7.94 -1.56
C VAL A 33 6.77 7.35 -2.72
N VAL A 34 6.84 6.03 -2.87
CA VAL A 34 5.93 5.29 -3.76
C VAL A 34 5.14 4.29 -2.94
N THR A 35 3.82 4.32 -3.07
CA THR A 35 2.90 3.37 -2.42
C THR A 35 2.33 2.40 -3.43
N MET A 36 2.08 1.16 -2.98
CA MET A 36 1.55 0.10 -3.83
C MET A 36 0.52 -0.70 -3.04
N ASP A 37 -0.73 -0.67 -3.48
CA ASP A 37 -1.80 -1.50 -2.93
C ASP A 37 -1.99 -2.78 -3.74
N PHE A 38 -1.99 -3.92 -3.05
CA PHE A 38 -2.16 -5.26 -3.62
C PHE A 38 -3.36 -5.98 -3.03
N LEU A 39 -3.95 -5.47 -1.94
CA LEU A 39 -4.81 -6.27 -1.09
C LEU A 39 -6.27 -5.81 -1.11
N ALA A 40 -7.10 -6.79 -1.39
CA ALA A 40 -8.52 -6.81 -1.07
C ALA A 40 -8.83 -8.11 -0.31
N GLU A 41 -10.06 -8.28 0.14
CA GLU A 41 -10.52 -9.49 0.86
C GLU A 41 -10.31 -10.74 0.02
N ILE A 42 -10.60 -10.66 -1.27
CA ILE A 42 -10.39 -11.77 -2.21
C ILE A 42 -8.90 -12.11 -2.37
N THR A 43 -8.03 -11.10 -2.42
CA THR A 43 -6.58 -11.27 -2.54
C THR A 43 -6.01 -11.95 -1.29
N MET A 44 -6.43 -11.51 -0.10
CA MET A 44 -6.08 -12.16 1.17
C MET A 44 -6.49 -13.63 1.19
N SER A 45 -7.70 -13.94 0.74
CA SER A 45 -8.20 -15.32 0.63
C SER A 45 -7.37 -16.18 -0.34
N ILE A 46 -6.92 -15.61 -1.46
CA ILE A 46 -6.06 -16.32 -2.43
C ILE A 46 -4.67 -16.57 -1.81
N LEU A 47 -4.07 -15.56 -1.19
CA LEU A 47 -2.76 -15.66 -0.54
C LEU A 47 -2.78 -16.68 0.61
N GLN A 48 -3.86 -16.71 1.39
CA GLN A 48 -4.04 -17.71 2.44
C GLN A 48 -4.10 -19.13 1.87
N LYS A 49 -4.84 -19.35 0.78
CA LYS A 49 -4.86 -20.66 0.10
C LYS A 49 -3.50 -21.07 -0.47
N GLN A 50 -2.70 -20.11 -0.91
CA GLN A 50 -1.34 -20.37 -1.35
C GLN A 50 -0.45 -20.76 -0.17
N LEU A 51 -0.51 -20.02 0.96
CA LEU A 51 0.25 -20.31 2.16
C LEU A 51 -0.04 -21.70 2.73
N LEU A 52 -1.31 -22.12 2.72
CA LEU A 52 -1.71 -23.47 3.16
C LEU A 52 -1.13 -24.60 2.30
N ARG A 53 -0.76 -24.32 1.05
CA ARG A 53 -0.15 -25.30 0.13
C ARG A 53 1.37 -25.23 0.11
N ASP A 54 1.91 -24.04 0.29
CA ASP A 54 3.35 -23.74 0.23
C ASP A 54 3.69 -22.73 1.33
N PRO A 55 4.36 -23.15 2.42
CA PRO A 55 4.74 -22.28 3.53
C PRO A 55 5.66 -21.10 3.13
N SER A 56 6.24 -21.12 1.94
CA SER A 56 7.05 -20.02 1.41
C SER A 56 6.24 -18.99 0.62
N ALA A 57 4.92 -19.20 0.46
CA ALA A 57 4.00 -18.33 -0.24
C ALA A 57 3.24 -17.41 0.74
N GLY A 58 2.12 -16.82 0.30
CA GLY A 58 1.25 -16.00 1.16
C GLY A 58 1.48 -14.50 1.01
N TYR A 59 2.30 -14.09 0.05
CA TYR A 59 2.53 -12.68 -0.32
C TYR A 59 2.52 -12.52 -1.85
N ALA A 60 2.37 -11.29 -2.34
CA ALA A 60 2.41 -10.98 -3.76
C ALA A 60 3.86 -11.05 -4.28
N ARG A 61 4.20 -12.15 -4.99
CA ARG A 61 5.57 -12.39 -5.50
C ARG A 61 6.00 -11.33 -6.51
N ASP A 62 5.06 -10.82 -7.30
CA ASP A 62 5.28 -9.77 -8.30
C ASP A 62 5.94 -8.53 -7.68
N PHE A 63 5.57 -8.19 -6.44
CA PHE A 63 6.19 -7.08 -5.70
C PHE A 63 7.68 -7.32 -5.45
N VAL A 64 8.07 -8.54 -5.09
CA VAL A 64 9.48 -8.88 -4.88
C VAL A 64 10.28 -8.76 -6.19
N ASP A 65 9.69 -9.19 -7.31
CA ASP A 65 10.34 -9.10 -8.62
C ASP A 65 10.46 -7.62 -9.07
N GLN A 66 9.44 -6.80 -8.87
CA GLN A 66 9.50 -5.36 -9.11
C GLN A 66 10.55 -4.67 -8.21
N MET A 67 10.59 -5.01 -6.91
CA MET A 67 11.62 -4.47 -6.00
C MET A 67 13.02 -4.89 -6.42
N ASP A 68 13.22 -6.12 -6.89
CA ASP A 68 14.52 -6.57 -7.40
C ASP A 68 14.99 -5.69 -8.57
N GLU A 69 14.09 -5.29 -9.46
CA GLU A 69 14.40 -4.41 -10.60
C GLU A 69 14.81 -3.00 -10.16
N VAL A 70 14.10 -2.40 -9.20
CA VAL A 70 14.22 -0.95 -8.91
C VAL A 70 14.98 -0.60 -7.64
N LEU A 71 15.31 -1.58 -6.80
CA LEU A 71 15.84 -1.31 -5.45
C LEU A 71 17.11 -0.43 -5.47
N ALA A 72 18.01 -0.64 -6.43
CA ALA A 72 19.21 0.16 -6.55
C ALA A 72 18.90 1.63 -6.84
N SER A 73 17.99 1.90 -7.81
CA SER A 73 17.60 3.27 -8.17
C SER A 73 16.76 3.93 -7.07
N ALA A 74 15.93 3.17 -6.36
CA ALA A 74 15.18 3.68 -5.22
C ALA A 74 16.10 4.14 -4.08
N LEU A 75 17.12 3.34 -3.76
CA LEU A 75 18.12 3.67 -2.74
C LEU A 75 18.98 4.88 -3.15
N GLU A 76 19.43 4.94 -4.42
CA GLU A 76 20.22 6.04 -4.95
C GLU A 76 19.46 7.38 -4.91
N ARG A 77 18.15 7.33 -5.16
CA ARG A 77 17.27 8.51 -5.20
C ARG A 77 16.61 8.83 -3.85
N ASP A 78 16.90 8.07 -2.81
CA ASP A 78 16.28 8.16 -1.47
C ASP A 78 14.74 8.05 -1.51
N VAL A 79 14.21 7.24 -2.43
CA VAL A 79 12.78 6.98 -2.55
C VAL A 79 12.39 5.84 -1.62
N VAL A 80 11.40 6.10 -0.76
CA VAL A 80 10.82 5.06 0.12
C VAL A 80 9.71 4.33 -0.60
N VAL A 81 9.71 2.99 -0.55
CA VAL A 81 8.63 2.16 -1.11
C VAL A 81 7.83 1.52 0.01
N ILE A 82 6.51 1.69 0.00
CA ILE A 82 5.59 1.15 1.01
C ILE A 82 4.53 0.30 0.32
N SER A 83 4.36 -0.95 0.77
CA SER A 83 3.35 -1.83 0.17
C SER A 83 2.73 -2.80 1.18
N ASN A 84 1.46 -3.11 0.98
CA ASN A 84 0.75 -4.18 1.68
C ASN A 84 0.89 -5.54 0.97
N ALA A 85 1.79 -5.65 -0.02
CA ALA A 85 2.07 -6.89 -0.77
C ALA A 85 2.48 -8.09 0.11
N GLY A 86 2.80 -7.87 1.39
CA GLY A 86 3.11 -8.91 2.35
C GLY A 86 1.96 -9.88 2.63
N GLY A 87 0.72 -9.47 2.37
CA GLY A 87 -0.45 -10.33 2.47
C GLY A 87 -0.57 -11.01 3.83
N VAL A 88 -0.60 -12.34 3.84
CA VAL A 88 -0.65 -13.17 5.05
C VAL A 88 0.74 -13.62 5.53
N ALA A 89 1.80 -13.26 4.79
CA ALA A 89 3.19 -13.64 5.10
C ALA A 89 4.17 -12.46 4.93
N PRO A 90 3.98 -11.31 5.61
CA PRO A 90 4.78 -10.11 5.37
C PRO A 90 6.27 -10.31 5.72
N ARG A 91 6.61 -11.18 6.67
CA ARG A 91 8.00 -11.52 6.98
C ARG A 91 8.67 -12.27 5.82
N ALA A 92 7.98 -13.27 5.24
CA ALA A 92 8.50 -14.02 4.11
C ALA A 92 8.70 -13.11 2.87
N CYS A 93 7.81 -12.16 2.63
CA CYS A 93 7.98 -11.16 1.59
C CYS A 93 9.24 -10.30 1.81
N ALA A 94 9.44 -9.80 3.03
CA ALA A 94 10.62 -9.00 3.37
C ALA A 94 11.91 -9.81 3.26
N ASP A 95 11.92 -11.07 3.70
CA ASP A 95 13.08 -11.96 3.59
C ASP A 95 13.45 -12.21 2.12
N ALA A 96 12.45 -12.39 1.25
CA ALA A 96 12.67 -12.54 -0.19
C ALA A 96 13.28 -11.26 -0.81
N ILE A 97 12.81 -10.08 -0.43
CA ILE A 97 13.40 -8.80 -0.87
C ILE A 97 14.86 -8.70 -0.40
N LEU A 98 15.14 -9.02 0.87
CA LEU A 98 16.49 -8.97 1.43
C LEU A 98 17.43 -9.98 0.78
N GLU A 99 16.94 -11.15 0.39
CA GLU A 99 17.73 -12.14 -0.35
C GLU A 99 18.14 -11.61 -1.73
N ARG A 100 17.20 -11.04 -2.49
CA ARG A 100 17.47 -10.38 -3.77
C ARG A 100 18.46 -9.23 -3.61
N ALA A 101 18.26 -8.38 -2.59
CA ALA A 101 19.15 -7.26 -2.29
C ALA A 101 20.59 -7.74 -2.05
N ARG A 102 20.78 -8.77 -1.20
CA ARG A 102 22.11 -9.34 -0.92
C ARG A 102 22.78 -9.88 -2.16
N SER A 103 22.05 -10.55 -3.05
CA SER A 103 22.60 -11.07 -4.30
C SER A 103 23.15 -9.97 -5.23
N ARG A 104 22.66 -8.73 -5.05
CA ARG A 104 23.11 -7.53 -5.77
C ARG A 104 24.08 -6.66 -4.98
N GLY A 105 24.49 -7.09 -3.78
CA GLY A 105 25.38 -6.31 -2.90
C GLY A 105 24.70 -5.09 -2.26
N LEU A 106 23.35 -5.08 -2.20
CA LEU A 106 22.57 -4.02 -1.59
C LEU A 106 22.17 -4.39 -0.15
N SER A 107 21.97 -3.38 0.70
CA SER A 107 21.61 -3.54 2.12
C SER A 107 20.53 -2.56 2.54
N PRO A 108 19.30 -2.68 2.00
CA PRO A 108 18.20 -1.81 2.37
C PRO A 108 17.75 -2.08 3.82
N ARG A 109 17.21 -1.05 4.47
CA ARG A 109 16.45 -1.20 5.72
C ARG A 109 15.00 -1.51 5.38
N VAL A 110 14.60 -2.76 5.59
CA VAL A 110 13.22 -3.22 5.35
C VAL A 110 12.46 -3.24 6.67
N GLY A 111 11.42 -2.43 6.76
CA GLY A 111 10.45 -2.45 7.86
C GLY A 111 9.34 -3.45 7.57
N VAL A 112 8.98 -4.23 8.58
CA VAL A 112 7.88 -5.22 8.48
C VAL A 112 6.82 -4.91 9.51
N VAL A 113 5.59 -4.69 9.05
CA VAL A 113 4.41 -4.53 9.92
C VAL A 113 3.67 -5.85 9.98
N THR A 114 3.48 -6.37 11.19
CA THR A 114 2.81 -7.65 11.48
C THR A 114 1.85 -7.50 12.66
N GLY A 115 0.97 -8.47 12.86
CA GLY A 115 0.03 -8.53 13.96
C GLY A 115 -1.43 -8.31 13.54
N ASP A 116 -1.66 -8.17 12.24
CA ASP A 116 -2.99 -8.14 11.63
C ASP A 116 -3.65 -9.52 11.62
N ASP A 117 -2.89 -10.60 11.58
CA ASP A 117 -3.40 -11.96 11.69
C ASP A 117 -3.90 -12.24 13.12
N LEU A 118 -5.18 -12.61 13.22
CA LEU A 118 -5.90 -12.84 14.47
C LEU A 118 -6.25 -14.31 14.70
N MET A 119 -5.83 -15.22 13.79
CA MET A 119 -6.25 -16.62 13.86
C MET A 119 -5.97 -17.26 15.21
N ASP A 120 -4.78 -17.04 15.77
CA ASP A 120 -4.36 -17.60 17.04
C ASP A 120 -5.13 -17.02 18.26
N ARG A 121 -5.90 -15.93 18.06
CA ARG A 121 -6.63 -15.22 19.12
C ARG A 121 -8.12 -15.54 19.15
N LEU A 122 -8.70 -15.99 18.03
CA LEU A 122 -10.15 -16.13 17.88
C LEU A 122 -10.75 -17.10 18.89
N GLY A 123 -10.08 -18.24 19.15
CA GLY A 123 -10.55 -19.24 20.10
C GLY A 123 -10.58 -18.71 21.53
N ASP A 124 -9.53 -18.01 21.95
CA ASP A 124 -9.43 -17.41 23.28
C ASP A 124 -10.48 -16.33 23.46
N TRP A 125 -10.61 -15.42 22.50
CA TRP A 125 -11.61 -14.33 22.54
C TRP A 125 -13.04 -14.86 22.59
N HIS A 126 -13.34 -15.91 21.79
CA HIS A 126 -14.65 -16.55 21.87
C HIS A 126 -14.92 -17.16 23.25
N ALA A 127 -13.93 -17.82 23.85
CA ALA A 127 -14.02 -18.38 25.18
C ALA A 127 -14.14 -17.31 26.30
N GLU A 128 -13.55 -16.13 26.09
CA GLU A 128 -13.64 -14.96 26.97
C GLU A 128 -14.97 -14.21 26.81
N GLY A 129 -15.81 -14.59 25.84
CA GLY A 129 -17.12 -13.97 25.59
C GLY A 129 -17.06 -12.72 24.73
N VAL A 130 -15.98 -12.53 23.97
CA VAL A 130 -15.93 -11.48 22.95
C VAL A 130 -16.94 -11.83 21.87
N ASP A 131 -17.78 -10.86 21.51
CA ASP A 131 -18.77 -11.03 20.43
C ASP A 131 -18.07 -11.12 19.07
N LEU A 132 -18.00 -12.34 18.53
CA LEU A 132 -17.51 -12.66 17.20
C LEU A 132 -18.64 -13.14 16.28
N SER A 133 -19.89 -12.83 16.60
CA SER A 133 -21.04 -13.21 15.80
C SER A 133 -20.99 -12.57 14.39
N ASN A 134 -21.62 -13.25 13.45
CA ASN A 134 -21.78 -12.72 12.11
C ASN A 134 -22.64 -11.43 12.16
N MET A 135 -22.11 -10.33 11.63
CA MET A 135 -22.77 -9.03 11.72
C MET A 135 -24.05 -8.91 10.87
N ASP A 136 -24.24 -9.79 9.87
CA ASP A 136 -25.44 -9.75 9.02
C ASP A 136 -26.61 -10.55 9.61
N ASP A 137 -26.35 -11.73 10.20
CA ASP A 137 -27.40 -12.65 10.66
C ASP A 137 -27.27 -13.08 12.12
N GLY A 138 -26.25 -12.59 12.83
CA GLY A 138 -26.05 -12.84 14.27
C GLY A 138 -25.65 -14.29 14.60
N ARG A 139 -25.27 -15.12 13.62
CA ARG A 139 -24.82 -16.48 13.90
C ARG A 139 -23.56 -16.48 14.76
N ASP A 140 -23.56 -17.35 15.77
CA ASP A 140 -22.44 -17.53 16.68
C ASP A 140 -21.18 -18.04 15.92
N PHE A 141 -20.03 -17.48 16.25
CA PHE A 141 -18.74 -17.85 15.67
C PHE A 141 -18.43 -19.35 15.84
N GLY A 142 -18.80 -19.97 16.96
CA GLY A 142 -18.57 -21.38 17.21
C GLY A 142 -19.20 -22.31 16.16
N THR A 143 -20.20 -21.84 15.41
CA THR A 143 -20.83 -22.64 14.34
C THR A 143 -19.95 -22.76 13.08
N ILE A 144 -18.92 -21.93 12.95
CA ILE A 144 -18.03 -21.87 11.77
C ILE A 144 -16.54 -21.94 12.15
N ALA A 145 -16.19 -21.95 13.43
CA ALA A 145 -14.81 -21.82 13.91
C ALA A 145 -13.85 -22.83 13.27
N ASP A 146 -14.29 -24.06 13.04
CA ASP A 146 -13.53 -25.14 12.39
C ASP A 146 -13.27 -24.92 10.88
N ARG A 147 -13.97 -23.96 10.27
CA ARG A 147 -13.88 -23.67 8.83
C ARG A 147 -13.22 -22.32 8.54
N VAL A 148 -12.96 -21.51 9.58
CA VAL A 148 -12.25 -20.26 9.42
C VAL A 148 -10.78 -20.54 9.15
N THR A 149 -10.26 -20.00 8.06
CA THR A 149 -8.86 -20.21 7.63
C THR A 149 -8.04 -18.92 7.62
N SER A 150 -8.68 -17.77 7.76
CA SER A 150 -8.02 -16.46 7.90
C SER A 150 -8.91 -15.47 8.62
N ALA A 151 -8.31 -14.64 9.45
CA ALA A 151 -8.94 -13.50 10.10
C ALA A 151 -7.90 -12.42 10.31
N ASN A 152 -8.14 -11.23 9.79
CA ASN A 152 -7.17 -10.14 9.82
C ASN A 152 -7.83 -8.85 10.33
N ALA A 153 -7.10 -8.11 11.16
CA ALA A 153 -7.44 -6.74 11.49
C ALA A 153 -6.91 -5.79 10.43
N TYR A 154 -7.65 -4.71 10.19
CA TYR A 154 -7.19 -3.63 9.33
C TYR A 154 -6.43 -2.61 10.18
N PHE A 155 -5.10 -2.55 10.02
CA PHE A 155 -4.31 -1.52 10.67
C PHE A 155 -4.45 -0.18 9.95
N GLY A 156 -4.44 0.91 10.72
CA GLY A 156 -4.27 2.25 10.16
C GLY A 156 -2.80 2.59 9.89
N ALA A 157 -2.52 3.87 9.70
CA ALA A 157 -1.19 4.38 9.36
C ALA A 157 -0.13 4.19 10.47
N ALA A 158 -0.52 4.17 11.74
CA ALA A 158 0.41 4.26 12.88
C ALA A 158 1.55 3.23 12.89
N PRO A 159 1.35 1.92 12.62
CA PRO A 159 2.46 0.97 12.58
C PRO A 159 3.40 1.21 11.40
N VAL A 160 2.92 1.74 10.28
CA VAL A 160 3.76 2.14 9.14
C VAL A 160 4.61 3.34 9.50
N VAL A 161 4.04 4.36 10.18
CA VAL A 161 4.79 5.51 10.73
C VAL A 161 5.93 5.02 11.62
N ARG A 162 5.68 4.03 12.50
CA ARG A 162 6.73 3.44 13.36
C ARG A 162 7.87 2.80 12.57
N ALA A 163 7.58 2.18 11.42
CA ALA A 163 8.62 1.63 10.55
C ALA A 163 9.45 2.76 9.91
N LEU A 164 8.81 3.83 9.44
CA LEU A 164 9.46 5.00 8.86
C LEU A 164 10.34 5.74 9.89
N GLU A 165 9.85 5.93 11.12
CA GLU A 165 10.64 6.52 12.24
C GLU A 165 11.94 5.75 12.53
N ARG A 166 11.96 4.44 12.26
CA ARG A 166 13.14 3.58 12.38
C ARG A 166 14.03 3.59 11.14
N GLY A 167 13.72 4.46 10.18
CA GLY A 167 14.49 4.67 8.95
C GLY A 167 14.29 3.58 7.91
N ALA A 168 13.15 2.90 7.87
CA ALA A 168 12.86 1.94 6.81
C ALA A 168 12.84 2.62 5.44
N GLN A 169 13.49 2.00 4.47
CA GLN A 169 13.55 2.43 3.06
C GLN A 169 12.55 1.62 2.21
N VAL A 170 12.20 0.43 2.68
CA VAL A 170 11.10 -0.37 2.16
C VAL A 170 10.24 -0.78 3.34
N VAL A 171 8.92 -0.61 3.24
CA VAL A 171 7.97 -1.07 4.27
C VAL A 171 7.03 -2.09 3.67
N VAL A 172 6.98 -3.26 4.27
CA VAL A 172 6.08 -4.36 3.89
C VAL A 172 5.07 -4.57 5.01
N THR A 173 3.79 -4.57 4.67
CA THR A 173 2.72 -4.83 5.64
C THR A 173 1.89 -6.05 5.24
N GLY A 174 1.14 -6.61 6.20
CA GLY A 174 -0.03 -7.41 5.96
C GLY A 174 -1.24 -6.51 5.68
N ARG A 175 -2.43 -6.90 6.17
CA ARG A 175 -3.65 -6.12 5.93
C ARG A 175 -3.60 -4.78 6.68
N VAL A 176 -3.82 -3.73 5.95
CA VAL A 176 -3.86 -2.35 6.39
C VAL A 176 -5.08 -1.69 5.73
N THR A 177 -5.60 -0.61 6.30
CA THR A 177 -6.60 0.20 5.61
C THR A 177 -6.02 0.76 4.32
N ASP A 178 -6.80 0.83 3.27
CA ASP A 178 -6.34 1.18 1.92
C ASP A 178 -5.59 2.53 1.89
N THR A 179 -6.05 3.49 2.68
CA THR A 179 -5.37 4.80 2.84
C THR A 179 -4.16 4.75 3.77
N GLY A 180 -3.99 3.70 4.59
CA GLY A 180 -3.01 3.67 5.69
C GLY A 180 -1.57 3.76 5.24
N ILE A 181 -1.20 3.08 4.14
CA ILE A 181 0.17 3.10 3.60
C ILE A 181 0.54 4.46 3.01
N THR A 182 -0.44 5.22 2.53
CA THR A 182 -0.24 6.53 1.91
C THR A 182 -0.34 7.67 2.93
N LEU A 183 -1.20 7.56 3.94
CA LEU A 183 -1.29 8.53 5.03
C LEU A 183 -0.04 8.51 5.94
N ALA A 184 0.59 7.35 6.10
CA ALA A 184 1.74 7.19 6.99
C ALA A 184 2.93 8.10 6.65
N PRO A 185 3.41 8.20 5.40
CA PRO A 185 4.47 9.13 5.04
C PRO A 185 4.08 10.61 5.24
N MET A 186 2.80 10.98 5.11
CA MET A 186 2.32 12.34 5.40
C MET A 186 2.47 12.64 6.89
N LEU A 187 1.98 11.76 7.77
CA LEU A 187 2.15 11.88 9.22
C LEU A 187 3.62 11.97 9.61
N HIS A 188 4.47 11.11 9.03
CA HIS A 188 5.89 11.03 9.37
C HIS A 188 6.70 12.24 8.88
N ARG A 189 6.53 12.63 7.62
CA ARG A 189 7.37 13.67 6.97
C ARG A 189 6.90 15.08 7.25
N LEU A 190 5.57 15.28 7.36
CA LEU A 190 4.99 16.60 7.61
C LEU A 190 4.75 16.85 9.13
N GLY A 191 4.99 15.81 9.96
CA GLY A 191 4.90 15.95 11.42
C GLY A 191 3.47 16.21 11.90
N TRP A 192 2.46 15.74 11.19
CA TRP A 192 1.07 15.94 11.58
C TRP A 192 0.74 15.19 12.86
N ALA A 193 0.01 15.85 13.75
CA ALA A 193 -0.48 15.23 14.97
C ALA A 193 -1.59 14.23 14.67
N THR A 194 -1.68 13.17 15.47
CA THR A 194 -2.69 12.10 15.29
C THR A 194 -4.11 12.52 15.65
N ASP A 195 -4.29 13.73 16.14
CA ASP A 195 -5.57 14.37 16.49
C ASP A 195 -5.82 15.67 15.67
N ASP A 196 -5.00 15.96 14.67
CA ASP A 196 -5.24 17.02 13.70
C ASP A 196 -6.21 16.53 12.61
N TRP A 197 -7.50 16.54 12.95
CA TRP A 197 -8.56 15.94 12.14
C TRP A 197 -8.69 16.54 10.75
N ASP A 198 -8.42 17.83 10.58
CA ASP A 198 -8.52 18.50 9.28
C ASP A 198 -7.41 18.01 8.34
N ARG A 199 -6.16 17.95 8.82
CA ARG A 199 -5.04 17.41 8.02
C ARG A 199 -5.18 15.93 7.79
N LEU A 200 -5.64 15.16 8.78
CA LEU A 200 -5.91 13.73 8.62
C LEU A 200 -6.99 13.47 7.56
N ALA A 201 -8.08 14.25 7.57
CA ALA A 201 -9.13 14.15 6.56
C ALA A 201 -8.59 14.47 5.15
N ALA A 202 -7.83 15.56 5.00
CA ALA A 202 -7.19 15.89 3.74
C ALA A 202 -6.23 14.79 3.24
N GLY A 203 -5.41 14.26 4.15
CA GLY A 203 -4.50 13.14 3.86
C GLY A 203 -5.23 11.87 3.46
N ILE A 204 -6.37 11.55 4.08
CA ILE A 204 -7.21 10.40 3.72
C ILE A 204 -7.81 10.59 2.32
N VAL A 205 -8.30 11.80 1.99
CA VAL A 205 -8.81 12.09 0.63
C VAL A 205 -7.72 11.90 -0.41
N ALA A 206 -6.53 12.48 -0.19
CA ALA A 206 -5.40 12.32 -1.09
C ALA A 206 -4.97 10.85 -1.22
N ALA A 207 -4.95 10.11 -0.12
CA ALA A 207 -4.62 8.69 -0.10
C ALA A 207 -5.62 7.84 -0.88
N HIS A 208 -6.92 8.12 -0.75
CA HIS A 208 -7.99 7.45 -1.51
C HIS A 208 -7.86 7.69 -3.03
N ILE A 209 -7.51 8.91 -3.43
CA ILE A 209 -7.27 9.22 -4.85
C ILE A 209 -6.07 8.43 -5.39
N LEU A 210 -5.04 8.24 -4.57
CA LEU A 210 -3.83 7.53 -4.97
C LEU A 210 -4.03 6.01 -5.03
N GLU A 211 -4.76 5.41 -4.08
CA GLU A 211 -4.76 3.97 -3.89
C GLU A 211 -5.23 3.17 -5.10
N CYS A 212 -6.22 3.70 -5.85
CA CYS A 212 -6.78 3.02 -7.01
C CYS A 212 -5.91 3.16 -8.29
N GLY A 213 -4.68 3.62 -8.18
CA GLY A 213 -3.73 3.66 -9.29
C GLY A 213 -4.23 4.51 -10.46
N ALA A 214 -4.13 3.97 -11.67
CA ALA A 214 -4.48 4.68 -12.90
C ALA A 214 -5.96 5.08 -13.03
N GLN A 215 -6.85 4.65 -12.13
CA GLN A 215 -8.26 5.02 -12.18
C GLN A 215 -8.45 6.53 -12.07
N SER A 216 -7.75 7.17 -11.12
CA SER A 216 -7.81 8.63 -10.92
C SER A 216 -7.12 9.44 -12.01
N THR A 217 -6.39 8.77 -12.91
CA THR A 217 -5.78 9.39 -14.10
C THR A 217 -6.48 9.00 -15.39
N GLY A 218 -7.73 8.60 -15.31
CA GLY A 218 -8.61 8.32 -16.44
C GLY A 218 -8.71 6.86 -16.87
N GLY A 219 -8.03 5.94 -16.18
CA GLY A 219 -8.04 4.49 -16.48
C GLY A 219 -9.41 3.83 -16.34
N ASN A 220 -10.31 4.43 -15.54
CA ASN A 220 -11.69 3.96 -15.33
C ASN A 220 -12.73 5.03 -15.71
N PHE A 221 -12.34 6.07 -16.47
CA PHE A 221 -13.21 7.16 -16.80
C PHE A 221 -14.29 6.75 -17.81
N THR A 222 -15.56 7.01 -17.51
CA THR A 222 -16.71 6.64 -18.36
C THR A 222 -16.59 7.23 -19.76
N ASP A 223 -16.21 8.51 -19.86
CA ASP A 223 -16.00 9.20 -21.12
C ASP A 223 -14.57 9.02 -21.65
N TRP A 224 -14.10 7.78 -21.66
CA TRP A 224 -12.73 7.38 -22.00
C TRP A 224 -12.19 7.98 -23.31
N ARG A 225 -13.07 8.38 -24.26
CA ARG A 225 -12.67 9.03 -25.51
C ARG A 225 -12.02 10.40 -25.30
N GLN A 226 -12.23 11.03 -24.15
CA GLN A 226 -11.59 12.29 -23.78
C GLN A 226 -10.15 12.09 -23.30
N VAL A 227 -9.81 10.87 -22.87
CA VAL A 227 -8.44 10.51 -22.48
C VAL A 227 -7.61 10.32 -23.75
N GLY A 228 -6.62 11.19 -23.96
CA GLY A 228 -5.90 11.24 -25.23
C GLY A 228 -5.11 9.97 -25.56
N SER A 229 -4.61 9.24 -24.55
CA SER A 229 -3.89 7.98 -24.71
C SER A 229 -3.95 7.15 -23.43
N PHE A 230 -4.07 5.82 -23.56
CA PHE A 230 -3.90 4.86 -22.48
C PHE A 230 -2.54 4.14 -22.54
N HIS A 231 -1.74 4.44 -23.56
CA HIS A 231 -0.39 3.90 -23.67
C HIS A 231 0.49 4.49 -22.57
N GLU A 232 1.16 3.62 -21.83
CA GLU A 232 1.96 4.03 -20.65
C GLU A 232 1.21 5.02 -19.76
N ILE A 233 -0.02 4.67 -19.40
CA ILE A 233 -0.86 5.53 -18.55
C ILE A 233 -0.09 5.97 -17.31
N GLY A 234 -0.06 7.28 -17.04
CA GLY A 234 0.58 7.85 -15.87
C GLY A 234 -0.23 7.56 -14.62
N TYR A 235 0.43 7.03 -13.60
CA TYR A 235 -0.17 6.83 -12.29
C TYR A 235 -0.15 8.11 -11.48
N PRO A 236 -1.06 8.27 -10.52
CA PRO A 236 -1.23 9.51 -9.79
C PRO A 236 -0.04 9.78 -8.87
N ILE A 237 0.27 11.08 -8.74
CA ILE A 237 1.23 11.62 -7.78
C ILE A 237 0.52 12.74 -7.04
N VAL A 238 0.58 12.71 -5.72
CA VAL A 238 0.12 13.80 -4.85
C VAL A 238 1.33 14.61 -4.40
N GLU A 239 1.28 15.90 -4.61
CA GLU A 239 2.18 16.89 -4.01
C GLU A 239 1.49 17.48 -2.78
N MET A 240 1.80 16.94 -1.60
CA MET A 240 1.17 17.28 -0.33
C MET A 240 1.94 18.39 0.39
N HIS A 241 1.23 19.41 0.83
CA HIS A 241 1.76 20.52 1.64
C HIS A 241 1.51 20.29 3.15
N GLU A 242 2.28 20.99 3.98
CA GLU A 242 2.20 20.89 5.44
C GLU A 242 0.82 21.27 5.99
N ASP A 243 0.12 22.18 5.33
CA ASP A 243 -1.23 22.64 5.72
C ASP A 243 -2.36 21.68 5.34
N GLY A 244 -2.06 20.58 4.62
CA GLY A 244 -3.02 19.60 4.13
C GLY A 244 -3.57 19.89 2.73
N SER A 245 -3.25 21.03 2.14
CA SER A 245 -3.54 21.25 0.72
C SER A 245 -2.67 20.36 -0.16
N PHE A 246 -3.18 19.95 -1.33
CA PHE A 246 -2.40 19.12 -2.24
C PHE A 246 -2.74 19.37 -3.69
N VAL A 247 -1.79 19.02 -4.55
CA VAL A 247 -1.98 18.98 -6.00
C VAL A 247 -1.91 17.53 -6.45
N LEU A 248 -2.90 17.09 -7.22
CA LEU A 248 -2.86 15.80 -7.92
C LEU A 248 -2.26 16.00 -9.30
N THR A 249 -1.26 15.20 -9.64
CA THR A 249 -0.57 15.23 -10.92
C THR A 249 -0.15 13.83 -11.36
N LYS A 250 0.60 13.72 -12.43
CA LYS A 250 1.29 12.52 -12.92
C LYS A 250 2.56 12.94 -13.65
N HIS A 251 3.47 12.01 -13.92
CA HIS A 251 4.67 12.32 -14.72
C HIS A 251 4.33 12.86 -16.10
N GLU A 252 5.07 13.87 -16.53
CA GLU A 252 4.95 14.44 -17.87
C GLU A 252 5.24 13.39 -18.96
N GLY A 253 4.59 13.54 -20.10
CA GLY A 253 4.78 12.64 -21.25
C GLY A 253 4.10 11.27 -21.12
N THR A 254 3.48 10.95 -19.98
CA THR A 254 2.71 9.70 -19.79
C THR A 254 1.29 9.85 -20.34
N GLY A 255 0.66 8.71 -20.71
CA GLY A 255 -0.77 8.65 -21.03
C GLY A 255 -1.65 8.98 -19.84
N GLY A 256 -2.96 8.92 -20.04
CA GLY A 256 -3.94 9.29 -19.02
C GLY A 256 -4.19 10.79 -18.95
N MET A 257 -5.17 11.19 -18.15
CA MET A 257 -5.61 12.54 -17.94
C MET A 257 -5.97 12.76 -16.48
N VAL A 258 -5.49 13.86 -15.89
CA VAL A 258 -5.92 14.31 -14.56
C VAL A 258 -6.86 15.49 -14.75
N SER A 259 -8.11 15.33 -14.34
CA SER A 259 -9.14 16.36 -14.34
C SER A 259 -10.11 16.14 -13.18
N VAL A 260 -11.00 17.09 -12.93
CA VAL A 260 -12.05 16.93 -11.91
C VAL A 260 -12.90 15.70 -12.21
N GLU A 261 -13.24 15.50 -13.48
CA GLU A 261 -14.13 14.41 -13.92
C GLU A 261 -13.46 13.02 -13.84
N THR A 262 -12.11 12.93 -13.98
CA THR A 262 -11.41 11.64 -13.87
C THR A 262 -11.15 11.24 -12.43
N VAL A 263 -11.29 12.17 -11.48
CA VAL A 263 -11.02 11.95 -10.05
C VAL A 263 -12.31 11.71 -9.26
N GLN A 264 -13.46 12.20 -9.77
CA GLN A 264 -14.78 11.95 -9.18
C GLN A 264 -15.29 10.52 -9.41
#